data_3a6edc7c81c530b2359e93047ad30dfe
#
_entry.id   3a6edc7c81c530b2359e93047ad30dfe
#
_cell.length_a   1.000
_cell.length_b   1.000
_cell.length_c   1.000
_cell.angle_alpha   90.00
_cell.angle_beta   90.00
_cell.angle_gamma   90.00
#
_symmetry.space_group_name_H-M   'P 1'
#
loop_
_entity.id
_entity.type
_entity.pdbx_description
1 polymer ?
#
loop_
_entity_poly.entity_id
_entity_poly.type
_entity_poly.pdbx_seq_one_letter_code
_entity_poly.pdbx_strand_id
1 'polypeptide(L)'
;DEIGISVGDEYEGKKVSKNGCPSEGTVDIFIEPHTPPPQLVIYGKAPVAEALKKLAPQFGWEVKFANEDVEPSISSKLVVMVVATQGNNDLKSLSAAIKLKPTFVSFVGSKRKFTSLKAKLANSGFAETDIGKVKAPAGLDIGAVTPEEISLSILAELLQVRKNFRNGAYDESS
;
A
#
# COMPACT_ATOMS: atom_id res chain seq x y z
N ASP A 1 -15.88 18.60 -44.08
CA ASP A 1 -16.05 17.13 -43.86
C ASP A 1 -16.29 16.93 -42.37
N GLU A 2 -17.58 16.77 -42.02
CA GLU A 2 -17.97 16.41 -40.65
C GLU A 2 -17.52 14.99 -40.38
N ILE A 3 -16.47 14.84 -39.56
CA ILE A 3 -16.10 13.55 -38.99
C ILE A 3 -17.25 13.18 -38.05
N GLY A 4 -18.02 12.13 -38.42
CA GLY A 4 -19.20 11.70 -37.65
C GLY A 4 -18.86 11.09 -36.30
N ILE A 5 -18.34 11.92 -35.40
CA ILE A 5 -18.00 11.55 -34.03
C ILE A 5 -19.20 11.86 -33.13
N SER A 6 -19.72 10.83 -32.46
CA SER A 6 -20.85 10.98 -31.53
C SER A 6 -20.38 11.30 -30.10
N VAL A 7 -21.29 11.93 -29.34
CA VAL A 7 -21.04 12.19 -27.89
C VAL A 7 -20.82 10.85 -27.18
N GLY A 8 -19.68 10.75 -26.47
CA GLY A 8 -19.28 9.53 -25.78
C GLY A 8 -18.26 8.69 -26.54
N ASP A 9 -18.00 8.97 -27.83
CA ASP A 9 -16.97 8.28 -28.59
C ASP A 9 -15.57 8.67 -28.13
N GLU A 10 -14.64 7.72 -28.29
CA GLU A 10 -13.22 7.96 -28.05
C GLU A 10 -12.53 8.13 -29.40
N TYR A 11 -11.95 9.30 -29.66
CA TYR A 11 -11.23 9.63 -30.87
C TYR A 11 -9.82 10.11 -30.53
N GLU A 12 -8.81 9.45 -31.07
CA GLU A 12 -7.39 9.75 -30.78
C GLU A 12 -7.05 9.85 -29.30
N GLY A 13 -7.67 9.00 -28.45
CA GLY A 13 -7.47 9.03 -27.00
C GLY A 13 -8.21 10.15 -26.28
N LYS A 14 -9.10 10.86 -26.95
CA LYS A 14 -9.93 11.93 -26.38
C LYS A 14 -11.38 11.46 -26.25
N LYS A 15 -11.99 11.71 -25.12
CA LYS A 15 -13.41 11.47 -24.91
C LYS A 15 -14.22 12.68 -25.37
N VAL A 16 -15.09 12.50 -26.36
CA VAL A 16 -15.90 13.58 -26.93
C VAL A 16 -17.16 13.81 -26.08
N SER A 17 -17.38 15.05 -25.68
CA SER A 17 -18.58 15.48 -24.95
C SER A 17 -19.18 16.71 -25.61
N LYS A 18 -20.53 16.82 -25.61
CA LYS A 18 -21.21 17.96 -26.18
C LYS A 18 -20.99 19.22 -25.33
N ASN A 19 -20.53 20.27 -25.98
CA ASN A 19 -20.49 21.59 -25.35
C ASN A 19 -21.91 22.21 -25.40
N GLY A 20 -22.48 22.54 -24.25
CA GLY A 20 -23.79 23.18 -24.13
C GLY A 20 -23.73 24.72 -24.16
N CYS A 21 -22.57 25.31 -24.47
CA CYS A 21 -22.42 26.78 -24.50
C CYS A 21 -23.03 27.36 -25.78
N PRO A 22 -23.85 28.46 -25.68
CA PRO A 22 -24.48 29.10 -26.84
C PRO A 22 -23.49 29.69 -27.86
N SER A 23 -22.22 29.88 -27.50
CA SER A 23 -21.17 30.43 -28.38
C SER A 23 -20.63 29.47 -29.42
N GLU A 24 -21.10 28.23 -29.46
CA GLU A 24 -20.68 27.20 -30.42
C GLU A 24 -19.16 27.19 -30.66
N GLY A 25 -18.43 26.43 -29.86
CA GLY A 25 -16.97 26.31 -30.00
C GLY A 25 -16.50 24.95 -29.57
N THR A 26 -15.33 24.53 -30.06
CA THR A 26 -14.65 23.33 -29.61
C THR A 26 -13.56 23.71 -28.63
N VAL A 27 -13.53 23.00 -27.49
CA VAL A 27 -12.49 23.16 -26.45
C VAL A 27 -11.88 21.79 -26.19
N ASP A 28 -10.58 21.69 -26.32
CA ASP A 28 -9.82 20.54 -25.87
C ASP A 28 -9.43 20.73 -24.40
N ILE A 29 -9.85 19.81 -23.53
CA ILE A 29 -9.50 19.81 -22.11
C ILE A 29 -8.57 18.63 -21.87
N PHE A 30 -7.33 18.93 -21.47
CA PHE A 30 -6.39 17.93 -21.02
C PHE A 30 -6.57 17.73 -19.49
N ILE A 31 -6.87 16.51 -19.07
CA ILE A 31 -7.02 16.15 -17.66
C ILE A 31 -5.84 15.28 -17.26
N GLU A 32 -4.94 15.81 -16.47
CA GLU A 32 -3.85 15.03 -15.85
C GLU A 32 -4.30 14.60 -14.45
N PRO A 33 -4.61 13.29 -14.25
CA PRO A 33 -5.02 12.80 -12.94
C PRO A 33 -3.83 12.79 -11.99
N HIS A 34 -3.87 13.61 -10.96
CA HIS A 34 -2.89 13.59 -9.89
C HIS A 34 -3.29 12.54 -8.84
N THR A 35 -2.71 11.37 -8.93
CA THR A 35 -2.92 10.32 -7.91
C THR A 35 -1.92 10.49 -6.77
N PRO A 36 -2.37 10.49 -5.50
CA PRO A 36 -1.47 10.51 -4.36
C PRO A 36 -0.45 9.36 -4.43
N PRO A 37 0.79 9.57 -3.98
CA PRO A 37 1.80 8.52 -3.95
C PRO A 37 1.34 7.36 -3.05
N PRO A 38 1.79 6.13 -3.34
CA PRO A 38 1.51 4.99 -2.47
C PRO A 38 2.08 5.23 -1.08
N GLN A 39 1.35 4.83 -0.04
CA GLN A 39 1.74 5.05 1.35
C GLN A 39 2.32 3.80 1.98
N LEU A 40 3.47 3.96 2.61
CA LEU A 40 4.10 2.98 3.50
C LEU A 40 3.96 3.45 4.94
N VAL A 41 3.13 2.74 5.71
CA VAL A 41 2.97 2.98 7.15
C VAL A 41 3.84 2.01 7.92
N ILE A 42 4.70 2.52 8.79
CA ILE A 42 5.64 1.72 9.58
C ILE A 42 5.26 1.80 11.05
N TYR A 43 5.01 0.65 11.67
CA TYR A 43 4.85 0.50 13.10
C TYR A 43 6.17 0.06 13.74
N GLY A 44 6.61 0.80 14.75
CA GLY A 44 7.84 0.51 15.47
C GLY A 44 9.03 1.37 15.05
N LYS A 45 10.13 1.19 15.78
CA LYS A 45 11.37 1.97 15.64
C LYS A 45 12.61 1.09 15.56
N ALA A 46 12.44 -0.16 15.08
CA ALA A 46 13.57 -1.05 14.87
C ALA A 46 14.56 -0.49 13.82
N PRO A 47 15.82 -0.90 13.81
CA PRO A 47 16.79 -0.46 12.81
C PRO A 47 16.30 -0.64 11.36
N VAL A 48 15.53 -1.71 11.08
CA VAL A 48 14.88 -1.93 9.77
C VAL A 48 13.85 -0.83 9.45
N ALA A 49 13.10 -0.34 10.44
CA ALA A 49 12.15 0.75 10.26
C ALA A 49 12.85 2.06 9.84
N GLU A 50 13.97 2.38 10.48
CA GLU A 50 14.78 3.56 10.14
C GLU A 50 15.45 3.41 8.77
N ALA A 51 15.88 2.21 8.40
CA ALA A 51 16.44 1.95 7.06
C ALA A 51 15.35 2.09 5.97
N LEU A 52 14.14 1.57 6.19
CA LEU A 52 13.00 1.75 5.29
C LEU A 52 12.61 3.22 5.12
N LYS A 53 12.60 4.00 6.21
CA LYS A 53 12.33 5.44 6.17
C LYS A 53 13.25 6.18 5.21
N LYS A 54 14.53 5.80 5.17
CA LYS A 54 15.53 6.43 4.31
C LYS A 54 15.44 5.95 2.87
N LEU A 55 15.12 4.67 2.66
CA LEU A 55 15.18 4.03 1.36
C LEU A 55 13.88 4.19 0.56
N ALA A 56 12.71 3.99 1.18
CA ALA A 56 11.44 3.91 0.47
C ALA A 56 11.03 5.19 -0.29
N PRO A 57 11.33 6.42 0.18
CA PRO A 57 11.01 7.63 -0.56
C PRO A 57 11.72 7.72 -1.93
N GLN A 58 12.93 7.14 -2.07
CA GLN A 58 13.67 7.10 -3.33
C GLN A 58 12.94 6.29 -4.42
N PHE A 59 11.97 5.46 -4.03
CA PHE A 59 11.14 4.65 -4.90
C PHE A 59 9.68 5.16 -4.96
N GLY A 60 9.45 6.41 -4.55
CA GLY A 60 8.16 7.08 -4.66
C GLY A 60 7.13 6.63 -3.63
N TRP A 61 7.55 6.14 -2.45
CA TRP A 61 6.66 5.87 -1.33
C TRP A 61 6.58 7.09 -0.40
N GLU A 62 5.36 7.46 -0.01
CA GLU A 62 5.14 8.35 1.13
C GLU A 62 5.25 7.53 2.41
N VAL A 63 6.26 7.80 3.24
CA VAL A 63 6.50 7.05 4.47
C VAL A 63 5.88 7.76 5.66
N LYS A 64 5.05 7.04 6.41
CA LYS A 64 4.49 7.51 7.69
C LYS A 64 4.82 6.54 8.80
N PHE A 65 5.12 7.07 9.98
CA PHE A 65 5.23 6.29 11.20
C PHE A 65 3.90 6.30 11.94
N ALA A 66 3.51 5.15 12.45
CA ALA A 66 2.33 4.99 13.29
C ALA A 66 2.70 4.34 14.62
N ASN A 67 1.87 4.53 15.59
CA ASN A 67 1.87 3.81 16.86
C ASN A 67 0.48 3.22 17.12
N GLU A 68 0.35 2.44 18.18
CA GLU A 68 -0.86 1.70 18.48
C GLU A 68 -2.02 2.58 18.95
N ASP A 69 -1.74 3.79 19.37
CA ASP A 69 -2.68 4.71 20.02
C ASP A 69 -3.22 5.78 19.04
N VAL A 70 -2.55 5.96 17.90
CA VAL A 70 -2.91 6.98 16.92
C VAL A 70 -3.03 6.37 15.53
N GLU A 71 -4.21 6.45 14.94
CA GLU A 71 -4.44 6.01 13.58
C GLU A 71 -3.66 6.88 12.59
N PRO A 72 -2.93 6.27 11.63
CA PRO A 72 -2.23 7.03 10.60
C PRO A 72 -3.22 7.68 9.64
N SER A 73 -2.94 8.91 9.23
CA SER A 73 -3.69 9.57 8.17
C SER A 73 -3.46 8.85 6.83
N ILE A 74 -4.51 8.27 6.28
CA ILE A 74 -4.49 7.57 5.00
C ILE A 74 -5.06 8.48 3.92
N SER A 75 -4.27 8.72 2.85
CA SER A 75 -4.65 9.58 1.71
C SER A 75 -4.44 8.88 0.35
N SER A 76 -3.89 7.68 0.34
CA SER A 76 -3.61 6.90 -0.88
C SER A 76 -4.57 5.72 -1.01
N LYS A 77 -4.84 5.31 -2.26
CA LYS A 77 -5.55 4.05 -2.54
C LYS A 77 -4.68 2.82 -2.29
N LEU A 78 -3.36 2.95 -2.48
CA LEU A 78 -2.40 1.90 -2.16
C LEU A 78 -1.75 2.19 -0.82
N VAL A 79 -2.15 1.44 0.20
CA VAL A 79 -1.58 1.50 1.55
C VAL A 79 -0.96 0.17 1.91
N VAL A 80 0.31 0.19 2.27
CA VAL A 80 1.02 -0.97 2.79
C VAL A 80 1.51 -0.71 4.19
N MET A 81 1.50 -1.72 5.04
CA MET A 81 1.92 -1.59 6.43
C MET A 81 3.02 -2.57 6.77
N VAL A 82 4.06 -2.08 7.42
CA VAL A 82 5.20 -2.87 7.89
C VAL A 82 5.30 -2.75 9.39
N VAL A 83 5.19 -3.87 10.09
CA VAL A 83 5.33 -3.92 11.55
C VAL A 83 6.76 -4.35 11.90
N ALA A 84 7.57 -3.38 12.38
CA ALA A 84 9.00 -3.53 12.69
C ALA A 84 9.28 -3.07 14.12
N THR A 85 8.73 -3.76 15.09
CA THR A 85 8.69 -3.40 16.51
C THR A 85 9.78 -4.03 17.35
N GLN A 86 10.51 -5.01 16.82
CA GLN A 86 11.60 -5.74 17.48
C GLN A 86 11.22 -6.29 18.88
N GLY A 87 9.99 -6.73 19.06
CA GLY A 87 9.50 -7.29 20.31
C GLY A 87 8.66 -6.34 21.16
N ASN A 88 8.79 -5.04 20.95
CA ASN A 88 8.02 -4.04 21.69
C ASN A 88 6.62 -3.89 21.07
N ASN A 89 5.59 -4.32 21.78
CA ASN A 89 4.19 -4.18 21.36
C ASN A 89 3.81 -4.88 20.04
N ASP A 90 4.52 -5.92 19.61
CA ASP A 90 4.23 -6.64 18.34
C ASP A 90 2.75 -6.95 18.15
N LEU A 91 2.08 -7.47 19.19
CA LEU A 91 0.67 -7.84 19.13
C LEU A 91 -0.22 -6.61 18.92
N LYS A 92 0.02 -5.53 19.67
CA LYS A 92 -0.77 -4.31 19.55
C LYS A 92 -0.58 -3.65 18.19
N SER A 93 0.66 -3.54 17.72
CA SER A 93 0.98 -2.96 16.42
C SER A 93 0.40 -3.77 15.26
N LEU A 94 0.47 -5.12 15.31
CA LEU A 94 -0.17 -5.98 14.33
C LEU A 94 -1.69 -5.83 14.36
N SER A 95 -2.29 -5.77 15.56
CA SER A 95 -3.73 -5.56 15.72
C SER A 95 -4.17 -4.23 15.11
N ALA A 96 -3.43 -3.15 15.35
CA ALA A 96 -3.70 -1.83 14.77
C ALA A 96 -3.58 -1.86 13.25
N ALA A 97 -2.51 -2.47 12.71
CA ALA A 97 -2.31 -2.59 11.27
C ALA A 97 -3.41 -3.41 10.57
N ILE A 98 -3.82 -4.55 11.13
CA ILE A 98 -4.86 -5.41 10.54
C ILE A 98 -6.23 -4.71 10.54
N LYS A 99 -6.57 -3.98 11.62
CA LYS A 99 -7.86 -3.25 11.74
C LYS A 99 -8.09 -2.24 10.62
N LEU A 100 -7.04 -1.63 10.12
CA LEU A 100 -7.08 -0.63 9.06
C LEU A 100 -7.30 -1.22 7.66
N LYS A 101 -7.30 -2.56 7.52
CA LYS A 101 -7.51 -3.29 6.27
C LYS A 101 -6.70 -2.72 5.10
N PRO A 102 -5.38 -2.55 5.24
CA PRO A 102 -4.55 -2.04 4.14
C PRO A 102 -4.47 -3.05 2.99
N THR A 103 -3.97 -2.61 1.85
CA THR A 103 -3.73 -3.49 0.70
C THR A 103 -2.74 -4.63 1.04
N PHE A 104 -1.78 -4.35 1.91
CA PHE A 104 -0.76 -5.33 2.29
C PHE A 104 -0.23 -5.06 3.70
N VAL A 105 -0.04 -6.14 4.47
CA VAL A 105 0.58 -6.10 5.81
C VAL A 105 1.75 -7.06 5.86
N SER A 106 2.90 -6.62 6.37
CA SER A 106 4.00 -7.52 6.66
C SER A 106 4.59 -7.30 8.06
N PHE A 107 5.16 -8.38 8.60
CA PHE A 107 5.74 -8.39 9.94
C PHE A 107 7.23 -8.75 9.89
N VAL A 108 8.07 -7.88 10.44
CA VAL A 108 9.52 -8.08 10.57
C VAL A 108 9.79 -8.97 11.78
N GLY A 109 9.91 -10.23 11.53
CA GLY A 109 10.17 -11.24 12.56
C GLY A 109 10.19 -12.64 11.98
N SER A 110 10.70 -13.62 12.75
CA SER A 110 10.77 -14.99 12.31
C SER A 110 9.38 -15.63 12.15
N LYS A 111 9.28 -16.67 11.29
CA LYS A 111 8.07 -17.51 11.15
C LYS A 111 7.59 -18.02 12.51
N ARG A 112 8.50 -18.51 13.36
CA ARG A 112 8.19 -19.04 14.69
C ARG A 112 7.53 -17.96 15.58
N LYS A 113 8.08 -16.74 15.57
CA LYS A 113 7.53 -15.62 16.34
C LYS A 113 6.12 -15.26 15.85
N PHE A 114 5.93 -15.18 14.54
CA PHE A 114 4.63 -14.88 13.97
C PHE A 114 3.59 -15.96 14.25
N THR A 115 3.97 -17.24 14.23
CA THR A 115 3.06 -18.34 14.62
C THR A 115 2.51 -18.15 16.03
N SER A 116 3.36 -17.75 16.99
CA SER A 116 2.91 -17.43 18.35
C SER A 116 1.97 -16.22 18.39
N LEU A 117 2.21 -15.20 17.56
CA LEU A 117 1.36 -14.03 17.48
C LEU A 117 0.00 -14.32 16.82
N LYS A 118 -0.04 -15.23 15.83
CA LYS A 118 -1.32 -15.67 15.21
C LYS A 118 -2.31 -16.18 16.26
N ALA A 119 -1.87 -17.06 17.15
CA ALA A 119 -2.74 -17.57 18.21
C ALA A 119 -3.27 -16.47 19.13
N LYS A 120 -2.43 -15.49 19.46
CA LYS A 120 -2.85 -14.34 20.30
C LYS A 120 -3.82 -13.42 19.57
N LEU A 121 -3.63 -13.18 18.26
CA LEU A 121 -4.54 -12.39 17.43
C LEU A 121 -5.90 -13.07 17.31
N ALA A 122 -5.96 -14.39 17.08
CA ALA A 122 -7.19 -15.16 17.05
C ALA A 122 -7.94 -15.07 18.40
N ASN A 123 -7.24 -15.22 19.52
CA ASN A 123 -7.80 -15.06 20.85
C ASN A 123 -8.30 -13.62 21.13
N SER A 124 -7.78 -12.63 20.42
CA SER A 124 -8.23 -11.24 20.49
C SER A 124 -9.37 -10.90 19.53
N GLY A 125 -9.95 -11.92 18.86
CA GLY A 125 -11.15 -11.79 18.02
C GLY A 125 -10.88 -11.43 16.56
N PHE A 126 -9.64 -11.49 16.07
CA PHE A 126 -9.34 -11.30 14.65
C PHE A 126 -9.70 -12.56 13.86
N ALA A 127 -10.31 -12.37 12.68
CA ALA A 127 -10.64 -13.46 11.78
C ALA A 127 -9.35 -14.12 11.23
N GLU A 128 -9.36 -15.43 11.08
CA GLU A 128 -8.22 -16.17 10.54
C GLU A 128 -7.85 -15.71 9.12
N THR A 129 -8.84 -15.30 8.32
CA THR A 129 -8.65 -14.73 6.99
C THR A 129 -7.83 -13.46 7.01
N ASP A 130 -8.05 -12.56 7.98
CA ASP A 130 -7.30 -11.31 8.11
C ASP A 130 -5.88 -11.57 8.65
N ILE A 131 -5.76 -12.48 9.62
CA ILE A 131 -4.46 -12.91 10.15
C ILE A 131 -3.64 -13.58 9.04
N GLY A 132 -4.28 -14.37 8.17
CA GLY A 132 -3.66 -15.07 7.06
C GLY A 132 -3.09 -14.15 5.98
N LYS A 133 -3.63 -12.93 5.84
CA LYS A 133 -3.13 -11.91 4.91
C LYS A 133 -1.79 -11.29 5.35
N VAL A 134 -1.38 -11.45 6.60
CA VAL A 134 -0.11 -10.91 7.10
C VAL A 134 1.05 -11.75 6.59
N LYS A 135 1.92 -11.13 5.80
CA LYS A 135 3.16 -11.75 5.32
C LYS A 135 4.23 -11.75 6.43
N ALA A 136 4.72 -12.90 6.79
CA ALA A 136 5.83 -13.06 7.74
C ALA A 136 6.70 -14.28 7.41
N PRO A 137 8.01 -14.13 7.36
CA PRO A 137 8.78 -12.89 7.51
C PRO A 137 8.47 -11.86 6.42
N ALA A 138 8.62 -10.56 6.75
CA ALA A 138 8.54 -9.48 5.78
C ALA A 138 9.72 -9.54 4.81
N GLY A 139 9.48 -9.19 3.56
CA GLY A 139 10.47 -9.11 2.50
C GLY A 139 10.63 -10.41 1.69
N LEU A 140 11.34 -10.29 0.58
CA LEU A 140 11.73 -11.42 -0.26
C LEU A 140 12.89 -12.17 0.40
N ASP A 141 12.96 -13.47 0.19
CA ASP A 141 14.08 -14.30 0.68
C ASP A 141 15.29 -14.09 -0.22
N ILE A 142 16.15 -13.16 0.17
CA ILE A 142 17.42 -12.83 -0.53
C ILE A 142 18.65 -13.13 0.35
N GLY A 143 18.47 -13.84 1.47
CA GLY A 143 19.56 -14.06 2.42
C GLY A 143 19.95 -12.82 3.24
N ALA A 144 19.05 -11.82 3.36
CA ALA A 144 19.30 -10.55 4.06
C ALA A 144 19.58 -10.78 5.55
N VAL A 145 20.62 -10.11 6.08
CA VAL A 145 21.06 -10.20 7.47
C VAL A 145 21.07 -8.84 8.15
N THR A 146 21.60 -7.81 7.48
CA THR A 146 21.66 -6.45 8.05
C THR A 146 20.31 -5.72 7.95
N PRO A 147 20.06 -4.70 8.79
CA PRO A 147 18.84 -3.89 8.68
C PRO A 147 18.64 -3.27 7.30
N GLU A 148 19.70 -2.87 6.64
CA GLU A 148 19.71 -2.30 5.30
C GLU A 148 19.31 -3.34 4.25
N GLU A 149 19.87 -4.54 4.30
CA GLU A 149 19.52 -5.65 3.42
C GLU A 149 18.07 -6.12 3.63
N ILE A 150 17.63 -6.22 4.89
CA ILE A 150 16.24 -6.56 5.23
C ILE A 150 15.30 -5.47 4.69
N SER A 151 15.63 -4.19 4.85
CA SER A 151 14.81 -3.10 4.31
C SER A 151 14.75 -3.12 2.79
N LEU A 152 15.85 -3.47 2.12
CA LEU A 152 15.87 -3.64 0.67
C LEU A 152 14.98 -4.82 0.24
N SER A 153 15.04 -5.95 0.93
CA SER A 153 14.20 -7.12 0.64
C SER A 153 12.71 -6.82 0.80
N ILE A 154 12.35 -6.05 1.85
CA ILE A 154 10.99 -5.59 2.09
C ILE A 154 10.57 -4.64 0.96
N LEU A 155 11.40 -3.66 0.62
CA LEU A 155 11.07 -2.72 -0.44
C LEU A 155 10.87 -3.41 -1.79
N ALA A 156 11.70 -4.42 -2.12
CA ALA A 156 11.52 -5.23 -3.32
C ALA A 156 10.16 -5.96 -3.34
N GLU A 157 9.72 -6.50 -2.20
CA GLU A 157 8.40 -7.10 -2.04
C GLU A 157 7.28 -6.05 -2.24
N LEU A 158 7.41 -4.86 -1.63
CA LEU A 158 6.45 -3.77 -1.78
C LEU A 158 6.35 -3.25 -3.22
N LEU A 159 7.44 -3.29 -4.00
CA LEU A 159 7.40 -2.98 -5.43
C LEU A 159 6.58 -4.00 -6.22
N GLN A 160 6.65 -5.29 -5.87
CA GLN A 160 5.79 -6.32 -6.45
C GLN A 160 4.32 -6.09 -6.09
N VAL A 161 4.02 -5.77 -4.82
CA VAL A 161 2.67 -5.42 -4.36
C VAL A 161 2.12 -4.24 -5.17
N ARG A 162 2.91 -3.18 -5.36
CA ARG A 162 2.53 -2.00 -6.15
C ARG A 162 2.25 -2.35 -7.61
N LYS A 163 3.07 -3.19 -8.22
CA LYS A 163 2.84 -3.68 -9.60
C LYS A 163 1.53 -4.45 -9.70
N ASN A 164 1.29 -5.36 -8.77
CA ASN A 164 0.07 -6.17 -8.75
C ASN A 164 -1.18 -5.31 -8.51
N PHE A 165 -1.10 -4.30 -7.63
CA PHE A 165 -2.18 -3.34 -7.41
C PHE A 165 -2.53 -2.57 -8.69
N ARG A 166 -1.53 -2.08 -9.43
CA ARG A 166 -1.75 -1.40 -10.72
C ARG A 166 -2.38 -2.29 -11.78
N ASN A 167 -2.15 -3.59 -11.71
CA ASN A 167 -2.69 -4.59 -12.64
C ASN A 167 -4.08 -5.11 -12.21
N GLY A 168 -4.73 -4.51 -11.20
CA GLY A 168 -6.05 -4.90 -10.73
C GLY A 168 -6.09 -6.16 -9.85
N ALA A 169 -4.95 -6.71 -9.44
CA ALA A 169 -4.90 -7.92 -8.60
C ALA A 169 -5.40 -7.71 -7.15
N TYR A 170 -5.74 -6.49 -6.78
CA TYR A 170 -6.29 -6.10 -5.48
C TYR A 170 -7.61 -5.32 -5.66
N ASP A 171 -8.40 -5.63 -6.70
CA ASP A 171 -9.72 -5.02 -6.88
C ASP A 171 -10.65 -5.39 -5.74
N GLU A 172 -11.45 -4.43 -5.29
CA GLU A 172 -12.29 -4.43 -4.07
C GLU A 172 -13.52 -5.36 -4.18
N SER A 173 -13.37 -6.56 -4.67
CA SER A 173 -14.43 -7.56 -4.70
C SER A 173 -14.02 -8.83 -3.94
N SER A 174 -13.89 -8.70 -2.62
CA SER A 174 -13.91 -9.85 -1.68
C SER A 174 -14.32 -9.40 -0.29
#